data_24fe9efafc13e80de7b635f574477378
#
_entry.id   24fe9efafc13e80de7b635f574477378
#
_cell.length_a   1.000
_cell.length_b   1.000
_cell.length_c   1.000
_cell.angle_alpha   90.00
_cell.angle_beta   90.00
_cell.angle_gamma   90.00
#
_symmetry.space_group_name_H-M   'P 1'
#
loop_
_entity.id
_entity.type
_entity.pdbx_description
1 polymer ?
#
loop_
_entity_poly.entity_id
_entity_poly.type
_entity_poly.pdbx_seq_one_letter_code
_entity_poly.pdbx_strand_id
1 'polypeptide(L)'
;VRVAVTSLFVLLFSFSSCRTDCHSKNAGLVPATRADPPVVCPLIIPPDPHEAERASCTFGPGATAEETLGVPASIAQQIPIRHVIVVMRENRSFDHLLGTAPASFTNLDHAGKVVAPFHAKTTCLKSNAPHQWDGMHAGVNDGAMDGFVKNAANWTFTDGHFAMSFYDATDLPFEHWLVNTWASSDRHFASVRSGTIPNRDFMLLATNDGVRGTGAGIPNASTPTLFDALDAAGLTWGAYSDSEILSGALGWNTDSPGCYCERDLFERIDTGTLPNVVFVDATPGLNDDHPPADLQRGEAWVRELYQHVIASPQWARTAMIWTYDEGGGFADHVPPPNQACVARPGTVDDAYFELGVRVPFVVVSPYARPGLVSHVPQEHTAVTRFIETIFGLPALTARDANSPALLDLFDFSCAPPMLVPPPAPEAGTGGCD
;
A
#
# COMPACT_ATOMS: atom_id res chain seq x y z
N VAL A 1 -21.91 -30.72 -40.31
CA VAL A 1 -22.09 -29.76 -39.22
C VAL A 1 -21.39 -30.36 -37.98
N ARG A 2 -20.16 -29.97 -37.72
CA ARG A 2 -19.43 -30.36 -36.49
C ARG A 2 -19.49 -29.17 -35.54
N VAL A 3 -20.17 -29.36 -34.44
CA VAL A 3 -20.19 -28.40 -33.30
C VAL A 3 -18.90 -28.62 -32.52
N ALA A 4 -18.03 -27.63 -32.53
CA ALA A 4 -16.88 -27.60 -31.65
C ALA A 4 -17.34 -27.16 -30.25
N VAL A 5 -17.28 -28.05 -29.28
CA VAL A 5 -17.47 -27.74 -27.85
C VAL A 5 -16.13 -27.20 -27.37
N THR A 6 -16.07 -25.89 -27.15
CA THR A 6 -14.93 -25.24 -26.49
C THR A 6 -15.07 -25.51 -25.00
N SER A 7 -14.25 -26.40 -24.46
CA SER A 7 -14.16 -26.68 -23.04
C SER A 7 -13.56 -25.44 -22.36
N LEU A 8 -14.38 -24.77 -21.60
CA LEU A 8 -13.96 -23.73 -20.63
C LEU A 8 -13.24 -24.44 -19.50
N PHE A 9 -11.90 -24.41 -19.52
CA PHE A 9 -11.10 -24.79 -18.36
C PHE A 9 -11.25 -23.71 -17.30
N VAL A 10 -12.19 -23.90 -16.39
CA VAL A 10 -12.18 -23.22 -15.09
C VAL A 10 -11.02 -23.89 -14.32
N LEU A 11 -9.88 -23.19 -14.25
CA LEU A 11 -8.84 -23.51 -13.28
C LEU A 11 -9.44 -23.22 -11.90
N LEU A 12 -9.95 -24.24 -11.25
CA LEU A 12 -10.17 -24.27 -9.81
C LEU A 12 -8.78 -24.28 -9.19
N PHE A 13 -8.27 -23.08 -8.87
CA PHE A 13 -7.24 -22.98 -7.86
C PHE A 13 -7.87 -23.49 -6.57
N SER A 14 -7.43 -24.64 -6.12
CA SER A 14 -7.69 -25.09 -4.76
C SER A 14 -6.94 -24.15 -3.84
N PHE A 15 -7.65 -23.14 -3.31
CA PHE A 15 -7.17 -22.28 -2.24
C PHE A 15 -6.94 -23.17 -1.01
N SER A 16 -5.71 -23.64 -0.86
CA SER A 16 -5.24 -24.16 0.41
C SER A 16 -5.01 -22.94 1.30
N SER A 17 -6.08 -22.47 1.92
CA SER A 17 -6.03 -21.37 2.86
C SER A 17 -5.09 -21.70 4.01
N CYS A 18 -4.40 -20.72 4.59
CA CYS A 18 -3.76 -20.80 5.92
C CYS A 18 -4.70 -21.39 7.00
N ARG A 19 -5.94 -21.68 6.63
CA ARG A 19 -7.03 -22.14 7.49
C ARG A 19 -6.87 -23.54 8.08
N THR A 20 -6.01 -24.42 7.57
CA THR A 20 -6.03 -25.80 8.03
C THR A 20 -5.02 -26.11 9.10
N ASP A 21 -3.96 -25.33 9.28
CA ASP A 21 -2.96 -25.56 10.35
C ASP A 21 -2.26 -24.26 10.78
N CYS A 22 -3.03 -23.26 11.23
CA CYS A 22 -2.46 -22.18 12.07
C CYS A 22 -1.97 -22.77 13.40
N HIS A 23 -1.02 -23.68 13.33
CA HIS A 23 -0.26 -24.03 14.51
C HIS A 23 0.71 -22.89 14.75
N SER A 24 0.56 -22.20 15.89
CA SER A 24 1.56 -21.26 16.37
C SER A 24 2.90 -21.98 16.40
N LYS A 25 3.63 -21.94 15.29
CA LYS A 25 5.05 -22.22 15.33
C LYS A 25 5.60 -21.05 16.12
N ASN A 26 5.80 -21.24 17.42
CA ASN A 26 6.70 -20.46 18.25
C ASN A 26 8.12 -20.59 17.67
N ALA A 27 8.31 -20.16 16.45
CA ALA A 27 9.61 -19.80 15.94
C ALA A 27 9.98 -18.56 16.75
N GLY A 28 10.83 -18.77 17.74
CA GLY A 28 11.23 -17.74 18.67
C GLY A 28 11.73 -16.54 17.90
N LEU A 29 10.88 -15.51 17.79
CA LEU A 29 11.39 -14.19 17.57
C LEU A 29 12.38 -13.95 18.69
N VAL A 30 13.65 -13.94 18.38
CA VAL A 30 14.66 -13.49 19.30
C VAL A 30 14.24 -12.08 19.67
N PRO A 31 13.96 -11.78 20.95
CA PRO A 31 13.63 -10.41 21.34
C PRO A 31 14.72 -9.51 20.80
N ALA A 32 14.37 -8.42 20.17
CA ALA A 32 15.34 -7.43 19.72
C ALA A 32 16.16 -7.01 20.95
N THR A 33 17.34 -7.57 21.11
CA THR A 33 18.22 -7.34 22.27
C THR A 33 18.96 -6.02 22.18
N ARG A 34 18.68 -5.22 21.14
CA ARG A 34 19.24 -3.88 21.02
C ARG A 34 18.46 -2.95 21.94
N ALA A 35 19.09 -2.51 23.04
CA ALA A 35 18.52 -1.49 23.91
C ALA A 35 18.11 -0.29 23.04
N ASP A 36 16.86 0.15 23.20
CA ASP A 36 16.37 1.34 22.52
C ASP A 36 17.30 2.50 22.82
N PRO A 37 17.84 3.21 21.82
CA PRO A 37 18.59 4.41 22.06
C PRO A 37 17.69 5.43 22.80
N PRO A 38 18.26 6.24 23.69
CA PRO A 38 17.50 7.30 24.33
C PRO A 38 16.89 8.20 23.26
N VAL A 39 15.63 8.59 23.46
CA VAL A 39 14.97 9.54 22.54
C VAL A 39 15.67 10.87 22.68
N VAL A 40 16.36 11.30 21.63
CA VAL A 40 16.91 12.66 21.53
C VAL A 40 15.81 13.55 21.00
N CYS A 41 15.51 14.62 21.73
CA CYS A 41 14.48 15.56 21.29
C CYS A 41 14.88 17.02 21.56
N PRO A 42 14.47 17.97 20.71
CA PRO A 42 13.82 17.71 19.41
C PRO A 42 14.80 17.08 18.43
N LEU A 43 14.36 16.07 17.68
CA LEU A 43 15.12 15.56 16.56
C LEU A 43 14.75 16.38 15.31
N ILE A 44 15.73 17.09 14.76
CA ILE A 44 15.56 17.90 13.57
C ILE A 44 16.06 17.09 12.37
N ILE A 45 15.15 16.77 11.46
CA ILE A 45 15.53 16.20 10.17
C ILE A 45 16.07 17.32 9.29
N PRO A 46 17.29 17.20 8.72
CA PRO A 46 17.83 18.19 7.80
C PRO A 46 16.89 18.41 6.60
N PRO A 47 16.88 19.62 6.01
CA PRO A 47 16.24 19.80 4.71
C PRO A 47 16.85 18.85 3.68
N ASP A 48 16.02 18.34 2.79
CA ASP A 48 16.46 17.45 1.72
C ASP A 48 17.20 18.23 0.62
N PRO A 49 18.51 18.02 0.44
CA PRO A 49 19.29 18.73 -0.57
C PRO A 49 19.29 18.05 -1.94
N HIS A 50 18.75 16.81 -2.03
CA HIS A 50 18.90 15.93 -3.18
C HIS A 50 17.59 15.66 -3.96
N GLU A 51 16.54 16.45 -3.71
CA GLU A 51 15.25 16.28 -4.40
C GLU A 51 15.39 16.32 -5.94
N ALA A 52 16.18 17.27 -6.47
CA ALA A 52 16.40 17.40 -7.92
C ALA A 52 17.19 16.23 -8.52
N GLU A 53 18.17 15.72 -7.78
CA GLU A 53 18.97 14.55 -8.19
C GLU A 53 18.11 13.28 -8.18
N ARG A 54 17.26 13.10 -7.19
CA ARG A 54 16.30 11.99 -7.17
C ARG A 54 15.27 12.10 -8.30
N ALA A 55 14.75 13.30 -8.57
CA ALA A 55 13.86 13.52 -9.70
C ALA A 55 14.52 13.20 -11.05
N SER A 56 15.86 13.24 -11.10
CA SER A 56 16.66 12.88 -12.28
C SER A 56 17.17 11.45 -12.27
N CYS A 57 16.72 10.62 -11.31
CA CYS A 57 17.11 9.20 -11.15
C CYS A 57 18.64 9.00 -11.03
N THR A 58 19.29 9.87 -10.28
CA THR A 58 20.76 9.89 -10.17
C THR A 58 21.31 8.73 -9.32
N PHE A 59 20.52 8.28 -8.33
CA PHE A 59 20.99 7.28 -7.36
C PHE A 59 20.66 5.87 -7.79
N GLY A 60 21.48 4.92 -7.35
CA GLY A 60 21.36 3.50 -7.69
C GLY A 60 21.24 2.59 -6.47
N PRO A 61 21.15 1.27 -6.69
CA PRO A 61 21.10 0.30 -5.62
C PRO A 61 22.30 0.44 -4.68
N GLY A 62 22.09 0.22 -3.40
CA GLY A 62 23.10 0.37 -2.35
C GLY A 62 23.24 1.78 -1.78
N ALA A 63 22.58 2.79 -2.38
CA ALA A 63 22.65 4.17 -1.90
C ALA A 63 22.00 4.33 -0.51
N THR A 64 22.68 5.06 0.37
CA THR A 64 22.22 5.32 1.74
C THR A 64 21.26 6.51 1.82
N ALA A 65 20.55 6.65 2.95
CA ALA A 65 19.70 7.83 3.20
C ALA A 65 20.52 9.14 3.28
N GLU A 66 21.78 9.06 3.72
CA GLU A 66 22.67 10.22 3.75
C GLU A 66 22.99 10.71 2.32
N GLU A 67 23.27 9.78 1.40
CA GLU A 67 23.58 10.11 0.01
C GLU A 67 22.38 10.63 -0.78
N THR A 68 21.18 10.09 -0.52
CA THR A 68 20.00 10.36 -1.36
C THR A 68 19.01 11.35 -0.77
N LEU A 69 19.02 11.56 0.55
CA LEU A 69 18.08 12.40 1.30
C LEU A 69 18.79 13.45 2.17
N GLY A 70 20.13 13.40 2.26
CA GLY A 70 20.88 14.25 3.17
C GLY A 70 20.62 13.95 4.65
N VAL A 71 20.12 12.75 4.98
CA VAL A 71 19.85 12.33 6.37
C VAL A 71 21.00 11.49 6.90
N PRO A 72 21.93 12.08 7.72
CA PRO A 72 23.05 11.34 8.26
C PRO A 72 22.59 10.12 9.08
N ALA A 73 23.36 9.05 9.04
CA ALA A 73 23.08 7.83 9.81
C ALA A 73 22.91 8.12 11.32
N SER A 74 23.64 9.09 11.86
CA SER A 74 23.51 9.53 13.26
C SER A 74 22.18 10.17 13.58
N ILE A 75 21.51 10.80 12.61
CA ILE A 75 20.16 11.35 12.73
C ILE A 75 19.12 10.25 12.53
N ALA A 76 19.25 9.47 11.46
CA ALA A 76 18.34 8.38 11.14
C ALA A 76 18.14 7.39 12.31
N GLN A 77 19.23 7.01 12.98
CA GLN A 77 19.22 6.12 14.14
C GLN A 77 18.50 6.71 15.37
N GLN A 78 18.33 8.03 15.43
CA GLN A 78 17.63 8.72 16.51
C GLN A 78 16.13 8.86 16.25
N ILE A 79 15.65 8.62 15.03
CA ILE A 79 14.20 8.61 14.75
C ILE A 79 13.54 7.62 15.73
N PRO A 80 12.52 8.06 16.48
CA PRO A 80 12.01 7.28 17.60
C PRO A 80 11.14 6.08 17.20
N ILE A 81 10.89 5.87 15.91
CA ILE A 81 10.10 4.75 15.39
C ILE A 81 10.96 3.48 15.36
N ARG A 82 10.43 2.39 15.89
CA ARG A 82 11.07 1.06 15.97
C ARG A 82 10.20 -0.05 15.41
N HIS A 83 8.91 0.22 15.25
CA HIS A 83 7.94 -0.71 14.71
C HIS A 83 7.19 -0.01 13.58
N VAL A 84 7.22 -0.60 12.39
CA VAL A 84 6.46 -0.14 11.22
C VAL A 84 5.46 -1.22 10.85
N ILE A 85 4.18 -0.89 10.87
CA ILE A 85 3.09 -1.77 10.42
C ILE A 85 2.60 -1.23 9.09
N VAL A 86 2.71 -2.03 8.04
CA VAL A 86 2.23 -1.69 6.69
C VAL A 86 0.95 -2.47 6.42
N VAL A 87 -0.14 -1.74 6.23
CA VAL A 87 -1.46 -2.26 5.88
C VAL A 87 -1.73 -1.91 4.44
N MET A 88 -1.61 -2.88 3.54
CA MET A 88 -1.92 -2.69 2.12
C MET A 88 -3.23 -3.37 1.78
N ARG A 89 -4.23 -2.53 1.40
CA ARG A 89 -5.57 -2.95 1.04
C ARG A 89 -5.69 -3.16 -0.47
N GLU A 90 -6.87 -3.58 -0.93
CA GLU A 90 -7.06 -3.95 -2.32
C GLU A 90 -8.05 -3.07 -3.07
N ASN A 91 -7.54 -2.58 -4.20
CA ASN A 91 -8.23 -2.20 -5.41
C ASN A 91 -9.18 -1.01 -5.25
N ARG A 92 -8.69 0.12 -4.66
CA ARG A 92 -9.49 1.36 -4.61
C ARG A 92 -8.66 2.59 -4.96
N SER A 93 -9.11 3.36 -5.95
CA SER A 93 -8.49 4.65 -6.25
C SER A 93 -8.82 5.69 -5.16
N PHE A 94 -8.00 6.73 -5.10
CA PHE A 94 -8.17 7.83 -4.14
C PHE A 94 -9.54 8.51 -4.30
N ASP A 95 -9.95 8.83 -5.53
CA ASP A 95 -11.24 9.48 -5.77
C ASP A 95 -12.42 8.57 -5.46
N HIS A 96 -12.29 7.28 -5.75
CA HIS A 96 -13.36 6.32 -5.49
C HIS A 96 -13.66 6.18 -4.00
N LEU A 97 -12.61 6.12 -3.16
CA LEU A 97 -12.79 5.93 -1.72
C LEU A 97 -13.11 7.24 -1.00
N LEU A 98 -12.55 8.37 -1.44
CA LEU A 98 -12.59 9.63 -0.70
C LEU A 98 -13.46 10.72 -1.34
N GLY A 99 -14.11 10.44 -2.47
CA GLY A 99 -15.07 11.35 -3.11
C GLY A 99 -14.49 12.69 -3.54
N THR A 100 -13.19 12.76 -3.93
CA THR A 100 -12.51 14.03 -4.18
C THR A 100 -12.57 14.51 -5.62
N ALA A 101 -13.06 13.70 -6.56
CA ALA A 101 -13.15 14.07 -7.97
C ALA A 101 -14.09 15.27 -8.19
N PRO A 102 -13.65 16.33 -8.91
CA PRO A 102 -14.53 17.47 -9.21
C PRO A 102 -15.64 17.06 -10.19
N ALA A 103 -16.78 17.69 -10.09
CA ALA A 103 -17.92 17.44 -11.00
C ALA A 103 -17.62 17.69 -12.50
N SER A 104 -16.55 18.43 -12.80
CA SER A 104 -16.06 18.66 -14.16
C SER A 104 -15.24 17.48 -14.71
N PHE A 105 -14.79 16.56 -13.87
CA PHE A 105 -14.14 15.33 -14.29
C PHE A 105 -15.18 14.40 -14.89
N THR A 106 -15.02 14.01 -16.14
CA THR A 106 -16.01 13.19 -16.83
C THR A 106 -15.34 12.16 -17.74
N ASN A 107 -15.99 11.03 -17.90
CA ASN A 107 -15.66 10.02 -18.89
C ASN A 107 -16.82 9.87 -19.90
N LEU A 108 -16.57 9.27 -21.03
CA LEU A 108 -17.62 8.93 -22.00
C LEU A 108 -17.87 7.40 -21.97
N ASP A 109 -19.13 7.00 -22.01
CA ASP A 109 -19.47 5.60 -22.28
C ASP A 109 -19.40 5.26 -23.78
N HIS A 110 -19.69 4.01 -24.14
CA HIS A 110 -19.65 3.57 -25.53
C HIS A 110 -20.71 4.25 -26.43
N ALA A 111 -21.78 4.77 -25.86
CA ALA A 111 -22.80 5.51 -26.58
C ALA A 111 -22.46 7.01 -26.75
N GLY A 112 -21.33 7.45 -26.20
CA GLY A 112 -20.91 8.86 -26.18
C GLY A 112 -21.63 9.69 -25.10
N LYS A 113 -22.31 9.06 -24.15
CA LYS A 113 -22.94 9.74 -23.01
C LYS A 113 -21.86 10.14 -21.99
N VAL A 114 -21.96 11.35 -21.50
CA VAL A 114 -21.10 11.86 -20.43
C VAL A 114 -21.46 11.20 -19.09
N VAL A 115 -20.46 10.69 -18.40
CA VAL A 115 -20.56 10.11 -17.05
C VAL A 115 -19.69 10.94 -16.12
N ALA A 116 -20.30 11.65 -15.20
CA ALA A 116 -19.62 12.38 -14.12
C ALA A 116 -19.50 11.52 -12.86
N PRO A 117 -18.66 11.88 -11.89
CA PRO A 117 -18.60 11.22 -10.60
C PRO A 117 -19.98 11.23 -9.91
N PHE A 118 -20.33 10.12 -9.28
CA PHE A 118 -21.59 9.99 -8.56
C PHE A 118 -21.42 9.16 -7.28
N HIS A 119 -22.20 9.49 -6.26
CA HIS A 119 -22.21 8.76 -5.00
C HIS A 119 -22.73 7.33 -5.21
N ALA A 120 -21.98 6.34 -4.75
CA ALA A 120 -22.35 4.94 -4.85
C ALA A 120 -23.59 4.66 -3.99
N LYS A 121 -24.42 3.71 -4.43
CA LYS A 121 -25.66 3.33 -3.71
C LYS A 121 -25.47 2.15 -2.76
N THR A 122 -24.31 1.52 -2.80
CA THR A 122 -23.98 0.33 -2.00
C THR A 122 -22.47 0.29 -1.78
N THR A 123 -22.05 -0.16 -0.62
CA THR A 123 -20.65 -0.44 -0.29
C THR A 123 -20.16 -1.77 -0.84
N CYS A 124 -21.04 -2.55 -1.48
CA CYS A 124 -20.80 -3.87 -2.05
C CYS A 124 -20.91 -3.85 -3.56
N LEU A 125 -19.92 -3.33 -4.23
CA LEU A 125 -19.88 -3.37 -5.71
C LEU A 125 -19.65 -4.80 -6.18
N LYS A 126 -20.59 -5.32 -6.99
CA LYS A 126 -20.54 -6.71 -7.47
C LYS A 126 -19.48 -6.98 -8.53
N SER A 127 -18.94 -5.93 -9.11
CA SER A 127 -18.02 -6.01 -10.25
C SER A 127 -16.76 -5.25 -9.99
N ASN A 128 -15.66 -5.85 -10.38
CA ASN A 128 -14.36 -5.25 -10.51
C ASN A 128 -14.18 -4.70 -11.93
N ALA A 129 -13.53 -3.56 -12.09
CA ALA A 129 -13.13 -3.10 -13.41
C ALA A 129 -11.80 -3.78 -13.82
N PRO A 130 -11.44 -3.84 -15.12
CA PRO A 130 -10.14 -4.32 -15.54
C PRO A 130 -9.03 -3.41 -14.96
N HIS A 131 -8.19 -3.98 -14.12
CA HIS A 131 -7.13 -3.27 -13.42
C HIS A 131 -5.74 -3.89 -13.61
N GLN A 132 -5.64 -4.93 -14.46
CA GLN A 132 -4.35 -5.42 -14.92
C GLN A 132 -3.72 -4.44 -15.92
N TRP A 133 -2.52 -4.68 -16.36
CA TRP A 133 -1.73 -3.81 -17.25
C TRP A 133 -2.55 -3.12 -18.35
N ASP A 134 -3.20 -3.90 -19.22
CA ASP A 134 -3.93 -3.33 -20.36
C ASP A 134 -5.14 -2.50 -19.92
N GLY A 135 -5.82 -2.92 -18.84
CA GLY A 135 -6.97 -2.22 -18.29
C GLY A 135 -6.61 -0.89 -17.66
N MET A 136 -5.53 -0.85 -16.86
CA MET A 136 -5.08 0.39 -16.23
C MET A 136 -4.51 1.37 -17.25
N HIS A 137 -3.79 0.91 -18.27
CA HIS A 137 -3.34 1.77 -19.38
C HIS A 137 -4.53 2.34 -20.17
N ALA A 138 -5.55 1.51 -20.44
CA ALA A 138 -6.76 1.98 -21.11
C ALA A 138 -7.53 3.02 -20.25
N GLY A 139 -7.61 2.84 -18.94
CA GLY A 139 -8.27 3.77 -18.02
C GLY A 139 -7.56 5.12 -17.95
N VAL A 140 -6.26 5.11 -17.73
CA VAL A 140 -5.40 6.30 -17.64
C VAL A 140 -5.26 7.02 -19.00
N ASN A 141 -5.27 6.29 -20.10
CA ASN A 141 -5.25 6.80 -21.47
C ASN A 141 -4.20 7.91 -21.66
N ASP A 142 -2.91 7.57 -21.50
CA ASP A 142 -1.77 8.50 -21.62
C ASP A 142 -1.90 9.80 -20.78
N GLY A 143 -2.59 9.70 -19.63
CA GLY A 143 -2.80 10.83 -18.70
C GLY A 143 -4.07 11.64 -18.97
N ALA A 144 -4.87 11.29 -19.97
CA ALA A 144 -6.18 11.93 -20.21
C ALA A 144 -7.22 11.58 -19.13
N MET A 145 -7.03 10.48 -18.42
CA MET A 145 -7.89 9.99 -17.33
C MET A 145 -9.36 9.78 -17.76
N ASP A 146 -9.61 9.46 -19.02
CA ASP A 146 -10.96 9.45 -19.62
C ASP A 146 -11.41 8.06 -20.13
N GLY A 147 -10.59 7.01 -19.91
CA GLY A 147 -10.86 5.67 -20.42
C GLY A 147 -11.57 4.71 -19.45
N PHE A 148 -11.75 5.07 -18.18
CA PHE A 148 -12.20 4.16 -17.12
C PHE A 148 -13.58 3.55 -17.38
N VAL A 149 -14.56 4.36 -17.79
CA VAL A 149 -15.93 3.87 -18.06
C VAL A 149 -15.96 2.87 -19.20
N LYS A 150 -15.29 3.16 -20.31
CA LYS A 150 -15.23 2.24 -21.46
C LYS A 150 -14.48 0.96 -21.12
N ASN A 151 -13.38 1.07 -20.38
CA ASN A 151 -12.61 -0.07 -19.91
C ASN A 151 -13.47 -0.98 -19.02
N ALA A 152 -14.17 -0.43 -18.04
CA ALA A 152 -15.07 -1.19 -17.18
C ALA A 152 -16.21 -1.86 -17.97
N ALA A 153 -16.83 -1.16 -18.91
CA ALA A 153 -17.91 -1.70 -19.76
C ALA A 153 -17.45 -2.88 -20.62
N ASN A 154 -16.22 -2.85 -21.14
CA ASN A 154 -15.68 -3.92 -21.97
C ASN A 154 -15.54 -5.26 -21.24
N TRP A 155 -15.36 -5.22 -19.93
CA TRP A 155 -15.11 -6.42 -19.13
C TRP A 155 -16.36 -6.96 -18.45
N THR A 156 -17.20 -6.07 -17.89
CA THR A 156 -18.28 -6.46 -16.99
C THR A 156 -19.62 -6.71 -17.69
N PHE A 157 -19.70 -6.47 -19.01
CA PHE A 157 -20.96 -6.50 -19.77
C PHE A 157 -22.03 -5.57 -19.19
N THR A 158 -21.60 -4.49 -18.52
CA THR A 158 -22.44 -3.40 -17.98
C THR A 158 -22.18 -2.13 -18.79
N ASP A 159 -22.78 -1.00 -18.35
CA ASP A 159 -22.47 0.30 -18.93
C ASP A 159 -21.13 0.89 -18.46
N GLY A 160 -20.46 0.25 -17.49
CA GLY A 160 -19.18 0.66 -16.93
C GLY A 160 -19.23 1.89 -16.04
N HIS A 161 -20.41 2.49 -15.85
CA HIS A 161 -20.53 3.75 -15.12
C HIS A 161 -20.02 3.65 -13.68
N PHE A 162 -20.08 2.46 -13.05
CA PHE A 162 -19.63 2.23 -11.68
C PHE A 162 -18.16 2.62 -11.44
N ALA A 163 -17.33 2.65 -12.50
CA ALA A 163 -15.95 3.10 -12.40
C ALA A 163 -15.81 4.57 -11.97
N MET A 164 -16.88 5.39 -12.15
CA MET A 164 -16.97 6.79 -11.72
C MET A 164 -17.69 6.97 -10.38
N SER A 165 -18.03 5.89 -9.68
CA SER A 165 -18.66 5.98 -8.38
C SER A 165 -17.66 6.37 -7.29
N PHE A 166 -18.15 7.02 -6.23
CA PHE A 166 -17.36 7.37 -5.05
C PHE A 166 -18.14 7.14 -3.76
N TYR A 167 -17.41 7.13 -2.65
CA TYR A 167 -17.93 7.10 -1.27
C TYR A 167 -17.56 8.38 -0.54
N ASP A 168 -18.27 8.67 0.54
CA ASP A 168 -18.00 9.79 1.41
C ASP A 168 -18.02 9.38 2.91
N ALA A 169 -17.88 10.37 3.79
CA ALA A 169 -17.84 10.12 5.23
C ALA A 169 -19.16 9.56 5.81
N THR A 170 -20.26 9.54 5.04
CA THR A 170 -21.51 8.90 5.48
C THR A 170 -21.50 7.40 5.25
N ASP A 171 -20.67 6.93 4.31
CA ASP A 171 -20.48 5.51 4.02
C ASP A 171 -19.32 4.93 4.84
N LEU A 172 -18.20 5.67 4.91
CA LEU A 172 -16.92 5.25 5.49
C LEU A 172 -16.42 6.29 6.52
N PRO A 173 -17.13 6.46 7.64
CA PRO A 173 -16.86 7.51 8.62
C PRO A 173 -15.49 7.40 9.26
N PHE A 174 -14.98 6.18 9.52
CA PHE A 174 -13.70 5.99 10.15
C PHE A 174 -12.53 6.25 9.17
N GLU A 175 -12.59 5.77 7.93
CA GLU A 175 -11.51 5.97 6.95
C GLU A 175 -11.40 7.45 6.57
N HIS A 176 -12.52 8.16 6.37
CA HIS A 176 -12.51 9.61 6.16
C HIS A 176 -11.98 10.38 7.37
N TRP A 177 -12.32 9.95 8.59
CA TRP A 177 -11.76 10.52 9.81
C TRP A 177 -10.24 10.25 9.89
N LEU A 178 -9.79 9.05 9.54
CA LEU A 178 -8.38 8.65 9.54
C LEU A 178 -7.56 9.59 8.63
N VAL A 179 -8.00 9.78 7.38
CA VAL A 179 -7.34 10.66 6.39
C VAL A 179 -7.30 12.12 6.85
N ASN A 180 -8.38 12.61 7.50
CA ASN A 180 -8.47 14.01 7.92
C ASN A 180 -7.79 14.29 9.26
N THR A 181 -7.55 13.28 10.07
CA THR A 181 -7.01 13.44 11.44
C THR A 181 -5.51 13.23 11.50
N TRP A 182 -5.01 12.27 10.74
CA TRP A 182 -3.60 11.88 10.73
C TRP A 182 -2.84 12.52 9.56
N ALA A 183 -1.56 12.23 9.43
CA ALA A 183 -0.80 12.68 8.28
C ALA A 183 -1.15 11.82 7.06
N SER A 184 -1.59 12.43 5.99
CA SER A 184 -2.04 11.78 4.76
C SER A 184 -1.31 12.35 3.53
N SER A 185 -1.48 11.69 2.37
CA SER A 185 -0.99 12.20 1.09
C SER A 185 -2.09 12.18 0.04
N ASP A 186 -2.19 13.26 -0.73
CA ASP A 186 -3.03 13.34 -1.93
C ASP A 186 -2.22 13.13 -3.23
N ARG A 187 -0.95 12.70 -3.09
CA ARG A 187 -0.02 12.44 -4.19
C ARG A 187 0.68 11.09 -4.06
N HIS A 188 0.03 10.12 -3.41
CA HIS A 188 0.52 8.75 -3.36
C HIS A 188 -0.10 7.95 -4.51
N PHE A 189 0.76 7.39 -5.35
CA PHE A 189 0.37 6.67 -6.57
C PHE A 189 0.71 5.18 -6.45
N ALA A 190 -0.05 4.33 -7.11
CA ALA A 190 0.37 2.95 -7.33
C ALA A 190 1.69 2.93 -8.12
N SER A 191 2.59 2.00 -7.78
CA SER A 191 3.96 1.99 -8.30
C SER A 191 4.05 1.68 -9.79
N VAL A 192 3.08 0.94 -10.30
CA VAL A 192 3.01 0.58 -11.70
C VAL A 192 1.57 0.57 -12.18
N ARG A 193 1.37 0.89 -13.44
CA ARG A 193 0.05 0.92 -14.10
C ARG A 193 -0.45 -0.49 -14.39
N SER A 194 -0.63 -1.28 -13.32
CA SER A 194 -1.04 -2.68 -13.38
C SER A 194 -1.78 -3.09 -12.10
N GLY A 195 -2.03 -4.40 -11.94
CA GLY A 195 -2.78 -4.98 -10.82
C GLY A 195 -1.97 -5.22 -9.56
N THR A 196 -2.55 -6.00 -8.65
CA THR A 196 -2.12 -6.27 -7.28
C THR A 196 -0.65 -6.69 -7.14
N ILE A 197 -0.27 -7.81 -7.77
CA ILE A 197 1.04 -8.43 -7.53
C ILE A 197 2.19 -7.49 -7.91
N PRO A 198 2.29 -6.92 -9.14
CA PRO A 198 3.40 -6.04 -9.46
C PRO A 198 3.49 -4.78 -8.58
N ASN A 199 2.38 -4.26 -8.07
CA ASN A 199 2.40 -3.13 -7.15
C ASN A 199 2.94 -3.52 -5.75
N ARG A 200 2.57 -4.70 -5.25
CA ARG A 200 3.12 -5.26 -4.01
C ARG A 200 4.59 -5.60 -4.14
N ASP A 201 5.01 -6.11 -5.31
CA ASP A 201 6.42 -6.38 -5.60
C ASP A 201 7.26 -5.09 -5.48
N PHE A 202 6.79 -3.95 -6.00
CA PHE A 202 7.50 -2.68 -5.83
C PHE A 202 7.68 -2.30 -4.36
N MET A 203 6.70 -2.53 -3.50
CA MET A 203 6.85 -2.26 -2.06
C MET A 203 7.85 -3.20 -1.38
N LEU A 204 7.92 -4.46 -1.81
CA LEU A 204 8.69 -5.51 -1.14
C LEU A 204 10.11 -5.68 -1.70
N LEU A 205 10.30 -5.38 -3.00
CA LEU A 205 11.54 -5.60 -3.73
C LEU A 205 12.06 -4.31 -4.40
N ALA A 206 11.31 -3.22 -4.34
CA ALA A 206 11.54 -1.99 -5.11
C ALA A 206 11.61 -2.21 -6.64
N THR A 207 11.06 -3.32 -7.12
CA THR A 207 10.94 -3.72 -8.53
C THR A 207 9.81 -4.74 -8.66
N ASN A 208 9.16 -4.80 -9.81
CA ASN A 208 8.26 -5.92 -10.13
C ASN A 208 8.96 -7.09 -10.84
N ASP A 209 10.27 -7.00 -11.05
CA ASP A 209 11.11 -8.02 -11.67
C ASP A 209 10.55 -8.57 -13.00
N GLY A 210 9.87 -7.72 -13.76
CA GLY A 210 9.24 -8.08 -15.02
C GLY A 210 7.86 -8.72 -14.89
N VAL A 211 7.31 -8.87 -13.69
CA VAL A 211 5.95 -9.36 -13.46
C VAL A 211 4.94 -8.32 -13.94
N ARG A 212 4.23 -8.63 -15.01
CA ARG A 212 3.34 -7.68 -15.70
C ARG A 212 1.96 -7.55 -15.05
N GLY A 213 1.52 -8.54 -14.31
CA GLY A 213 0.19 -8.55 -13.70
C GLY A 213 -0.02 -9.74 -12.78
N THR A 214 -1.11 -9.73 -12.03
CA THR A 214 -1.49 -10.83 -11.15
C THR A 214 -1.69 -12.11 -11.96
N GLY A 215 -0.99 -13.19 -11.57
CA GLY A 215 -0.99 -14.46 -12.31
C GLY A 215 -0.08 -14.51 -13.55
N ALA A 216 0.68 -13.43 -13.83
CA ALA A 216 1.62 -13.40 -14.96
C ALA A 216 3.02 -13.96 -14.62
N GLY A 217 3.21 -14.45 -13.41
CA GLY A 217 4.47 -14.96 -12.89
C GLY A 217 4.71 -14.51 -11.46
N ILE A 218 5.89 -14.81 -10.97
CA ILE A 218 6.43 -14.36 -9.68
C ILE A 218 7.82 -13.77 -9.92
N PRO A 219 8.31 -12.87 -9.06
CA PRO A 219 9.68 -12.38 -9.15
C PRO A 219 10.70 -13.51 -9.09
N ASN A 220 11.89 -13.25 -9.62
CA ASN A 220 12.99 -14.21 -9.54
C ASN A 220 13.39 -14.40 -8.06
N ALA A 221 13.46 -15.64 -7.60
CA ALA A 221 13.81 -15.98 -6.22
C ALA A 221 15.21 -15.45 -5.78
N SER A 222 16.06 -14.99 -6.72
CA SER A 222 17.33 -14.36 -6.41
C SER A 222 17.26 -12.83 -6.35
N THR A 223 16.11 -12.22 -6.65
CA THR A 223 15.94 -10.77 -6.51
C THR A 223 15.86 -10.42 -5.03
N PRO A 224 16.76 -9.54 -4.52
CA PRO A 224 16.76 -9.18 -3.12
C PRO A 224 15.45 -8.51 -2.70
N THR A 225 14.98 -8.86 -1.52
CA THR A 225 13.78 -8.30 -0.92
C THR A 225 14.13 -7.38 0.26
N LEU A 226 13.18 -6.55 0.67
CA LEU A 226 13.29 -5.79 1.92
C LEU A 226 13.51 -6.72 3.13
N PHE A 227 12.93 -7.92 3.11
CA PHE A 227 13.10 -8.91 4.17
C PHE A 227 14.54 -9.42 4.25
N ASP A 228 15.20 -9.67 3.11
CA ASP A 228 16.61 -10.03 3.08
C ASP A 228 17.51 -8.92 3.67
N ALA A 229 17.18 -7.65 3.38
CA ALA A 229 17.89 -6.51 3.95
C ALA A 229 17.68 -6.38 5.47
N LEU A 230 16.47 -6.64 5.95
CA LEU A 230 16.14 -6.67 7.39
C LEU A 230 16.90 -7.80 8.10
N ASP A 231 16.89 -9.02 7.54
CA ASP A 231 17.62 -10.17 8.08
C ASP A 231 19.12 -9.91 8.13
N ALA A 232 19.70 -9.34 7.08
CA ALA A 232 21.12 -8.98 7.04
C ALA A 232 21.50 -7.95 8.11
N ALA A 233 20.56 -7.08 8.50
CA ALA A 233 20.72 -6.09 9.56
C ALA A 233 20.40 -6.64 10.97
N GLY A 234 19.95 -7.89 11.10
CA GLY A 234 19.51 -8.49 12.35
C GLY A 234 18.22 -7.90 12.91
N LEU A 235 17.36 -7.38 12.03
CA LEU A 235 16.05 -6.83 12.37
C LEU A 235 14.97 -7.90 12.22
N THR A 236 13.93 -7.79 13.05
CA THR A 236 12.82 -8.74 13.02
C THR A 236 11.71 -8.24 12.11
N TRP A 237 11.04 -9.16 11.41
CA TRP A 237 9.91 -8.85 10.56
C TRP A 237 8.87 -9.97 10.59
N GLY A 238 7.66 -9.67 10.09
CA GLY A 238 6.60 -10.65 9.94
C GLY A 238 5.58 -10.22 8.90
N ALA A 239 5.12 -11.18 8.11
CA ALA A 239 4.03 -11.04 7.16
C ALA A 239 2.80 -11.75 7.74
N TYR A 240 1.73 -11.01 7.98
CA TYR A 240 0.53 -11.50 8.64
C TYR A 240 -0.63 -11.48 7.67
N SER A 241 -1.18 -12.63 7.37
CA SER A 241 -2.30 -12.74 6.46
C SER A 241 -3.00 -14.09 6.64
N ASP A 242 -4.32 -14.09 6.54
CA ASP A 242 -5.10 -15.31 6.35
C ASP A 242 -5.26 -15.68 4.88
N SER A 243 -4.45 -15.07 4.00
CA SER A 243 -4.48 -15.24 2.55
C SER A 243 -3.09 -15.47 1.97
N GLU A 244 -3.05 -15.84 0.67
CA GLU A 244 -1.82 -16.03 -0.08
C GLU A 244 -1.38 -14.78 -0.87
N ILE A 245 -1.99 -13.59 -0.68
CA ILE A 245 -1.73 -12.44 -1.55
C ILE A 245 -0.30 -11.95 -1.37
N LEU A 246 0.11 -11.70 -0.12
CA LEU A 246 1.47 -11.26 0.17
C LEU A 246 2.50 -12.37 -0.14
N SER A 247 2.19 -13.61 0.22
CA SER A 247 3.04 -14.76 -0.13
C SER A 247 3.08 -15.00 -1.63
N GLY A 248 1.97 -14.73 -2.33
CA GLY A 248 1.87 -14.85 -3.79
C GLY A 248 2.75 -13.84 -4.52
N ALA A 249 2.88 -12.61 -4.02
CA ALA A 249 3.77 -11.60 -4.57
C ALA A 249 5.24 -12.06 -4.56
N LEU A 250 5.65 -12.76 -3.50
CA LEU A 250 7.03 -13.24 -3.34
C LEU A 250 7.23 -14.69 -3.83
N GLY A 251 6.19 -15.35 -4.32
CA GLY A 251 6.23 -16.77 -4.63
C GLY A 251 6.44 -17.66 -3.39
N TRP A 252 6.15 -17.13 -2.22
CA TRP A 252 6.23 -17.89 -0.97
C TRP A 252 5.01 -18.80 -0.80
N ASN A 253 5.15 -19.80 0.04
CA ASN A 253 4.02 -20.60 0.50
C ASN A 253 3.77 -20.30 1.99
N THR A 254 2.66 -20.80 2.51
CA THR A 254 2.25 -20.61 3.91
C THR A 254 3.24 -21.17 4.94
N ASP A 255 4.18 -22.02 4.52
CA ASP A 255 5.25 -22.57 5.35
C ASP A 255 6.53 -21.74 5.31
N SER A 256 6.57 -20.65 4.50
CA SER A 256 7.75 -19.78 4.42
C SER A 256 8.03 -19.13 5.77
N PRO A 257 9.31 -19.04 6.20
CA PRO A 257 9.68 -18.35 7.43
C PRO A 257 9.16 -16.91 7.43
N GLY A 258 8.61 -16.45 8.56
CA GLY A 258 8.08 -15.08 8.69
C GLY A 258 6.62 -14.90 8.26
N CYS A 259 5.95 -15.92 7.73
CA CYS A 259 4.52 -15.90 7.46
C CYS A 259 3.72 -16.37 8.68
N TYR A 260 2.72 -15.55 9.08
CA TYR A 260 1.90 -15.77 10.27
C TYR A 260 0.43 -15.53 9.98
N CYS A 261 -0.45 -16.06 10.85
CA CYS A 261 -1.87 -15.76 10.79
C CYS A 261 -2.16 -14.35 11.32
N GLU A 262 -3.21 -13.70 10.82
CA GLU A 262 -3.65 -12.37 11.27
C GLU A 262 -3.89 -12.32 12.78
N ARG A 263 -4.51 -13.36 13.38
CA ARG A 263 -4.73 -13.46 14.83
C ARG A 263 -3.44 -13.29 15.64
N ASP A 264 -2.32 -13.79 15.15
CA ASP A 264 -1.03 -13.71 15.85
C ASP A 264 -0.51 -12.25 15.88
N LEU A 265 -0.91 -11.40 14.90
CA LEU A 265 -0.59 -9.99 14.91
C LEU A 265 -1.25 -9.28 16.09
N PHE A 266 -2.56 -9.46 16.29
CA PHE A 266 -3.27 -8.82 17.41
C PHE A 266 -2.67 -9.21 18.75
N GLU A 267 -2.33 -10.49 18.96
CA GLU A 267 -1.65 -10.93 20.18
C GLU A 267 -0.30 -10.23 20.38
N ARG A 268 0.49 -10.03 19.31
CA ARG A 268 1.79 -9.35 19.40
C ARG A 268 1.64 -7.86 19.67
N ILE A 269 0.66 -7.22 19.08
CA ILE A 269 0.33 -5.80 19.35
C ILE A 269 0.00 -5.63 20.83
N ASP A 270 -0.90 -6.47 21.36
CA ASP A 270 -1.42 -6.37 22.73
C ASP A 270 -0.36 -6.71 23.79
N THR A 271 0.52 -7.67 23.48
CA THR A 271 1.60 -8.07 24.38
C THR A 271 2.86 -7.22 24.27
N GLY A 272 2.93 -6.29 23.32
CA GLY A 272 4.12 -5.47 23.09
C GLY A 272 5.31 -6.30 22.56
N THR A 273 5.04 -7.23 21.67
CA THR A 273 6.05 -8.13 21.05
C THR A 273 6.09 -8.01 19.52
N LEU A 274 5.69 -6.83 18.98
CA LEU A 274 5.75 -6.55 17.55
C LEU A 274 7.19 -6.69 17.02
N PRO A 275 7.36 -7.27 15.82
CA PRO A 275 8.60 -7.14 15.06
C PRO A 275 8.94 -5.69 14.71
N ASN A 276 10.15 -5.45 14.20
CA ASN A 276 10.54 -4.14 13.68
C ASN A 276 9.71 -3.73 12.45
N VAL A 277 9.42 -4.68 11.56
CA VAL A 277 8.60 -4.42 10.37
C VAL A 277 7.52 -5.49 10.25
N VAL A 278 6.29 -5.04 10.06
CA VAL A 278 5.10 -5.88 9.91
C VAL A 278 4.42 -5.51 8.60
N PHE A 279 4.16 -6.49 7.77
CA PHE A 279 3.22 -6.37 6.65
C PHE A 279 1.96 -7.15 7.00
N VAL A 280 0.80 -6.55 6.77
CA VAL A 280 -0.48 -7.21 7.04
C VAL A 280 -1.46 -7.00 5.90
N ASP A 281 -2.05 -8.12 5.47
CA ASP A 281 -3.15 -8.16 4.51
C ASP A 281 -4.44 -8.57 5.20
N ALA A 282 -5.53 -7.98 4.76
CA ALA A 282 -6.87 -8.40 5.13
C ALA A 282 -7.26 -9.73 4.45
N THR A 283 -8.33 -10.35 4.92
CA THR A 283 -8.84 -11.62 4.38
C THR A 283 -9.59 -11.39 3.06
N PRO A 284 -9.14 -11.99 1.94
CA PRO A 284 -9.76 -11.83 0.63
C PRO A 284 -11.25 -12.15 0.59
N GLY A 285 -12.02 -11.27 -0.04
CA GLY A 285 -13.47 -11.40 -0.19
C GLY A 285 -14.27 -11.24 1.10
N LEU A 286 -13.61 -10.91 2.22
CA LEU A 286 -14.25 -10.66 3.51
C LEU A 286 -14.10 -9.20 3.95
N ASN A 287 -12.87 -8.73 4.11
CA ASN A 287 -12.55 -7.41 4.66
C ASN A 287 -11.34 -6.77 3.95
N ASP A 288 -11.00 -7.24 2.74
CA ASP A 288 -9.89 -6.76 1.92
C ASP A 288 -10.23 -5.55 1.04
N ASP A 289 -11.52 -5.19 0.90
CA ASP A 289 -12.10 -4.16 0.04
C ASP A 289 -12.16 -4.49 -1.45
N HIS A 290 -11.51 -5.58 -1.87
CA HIS A 290 -11.62 -6.02 -3.26
C HIS A 290 -13.08 -6.39 -3.61
N PRO A 291 -13.69 -5.81 -4.66
CA PRO A 291 -15.04 -6.21 -5.04
C PRO A 291 -15.18 -7.73 -5.27
N PRO A 292 -16.17 -8.42 -4.70
CA PRO A 292 -17.40 -7.85 -4.12
C PRO A 292 -17.39 -7.67 -2.60
N ALA A 293 -16.24 -7.62 -1.93
CA ALA A 293 -16.20 -7.40 -0.48
C ALA A 293 -16.91 -6.10 -0.08
N ASP A 294 -17.52 -6.11 1.11
CA ASP A 294 -18.15 -4.95 1.68
C ASP A 294 -17.13 -4.00 2.30
N LEU A 295 -17.02 -2.77 1.77
CA LEU A 295 -16.09 -1.76 2.25
C LEU A 295 -16.27 -1.44 3.75
N GLN A 296 -17.50 -1.48 4.28
CA GLN A 296 -17.73 -1.21 5.70
C GLN A 296 -17.19 -2.32 6.60
N ARG A 297 -17.09 -3.55 6.12
CA ARG A 297 -16.39 -4.62 6.84
C ARG A 297 -14.88 -4.39 6.83
N GLY A 298 -14.37 -3.93 5.70
CA GLY A 298 -12.99 -3.54 5.59
C GLY A 298 -12.62 -2.38 6.50
N GLU A 299 -13.45 -1.34 6.52
CA GLU A 299 -13.32 -0.21 7.43
C GLU A 299 -13.34 -0.64 8.91
N ALA A 300 -14.29 -1.51 9.28
CA ALA A 300 -14.39 -2.03 10.65
C ALA A 300 -13.12 -2.80 11.07
N TRP A 301 -12.54 -3.58 10.17
CA TRP A 301 -11.30 -4.30 10.41
C TRP A 301 -10.10 -3.35 10.58
N VAL A 302 -9.96 -2.33 9.71
CA VAL A 302 -8.90 -1.32 9.87
C VAL A 302 -9.05 -0.56 11.18
N ARG A 303 -10.29 -0.25 11.58
CA ARG A 303 -10.57 0.40 12.85
C ARG A 303 -10.20 -0.47 14.05
N GLU A 304 -10.50 -1.75 14.01
CA GLU A 304 -10.09 -2.72 15.03
C GLU A 304 -8.55 -2.76 15.16
N LEU A 305 -7.85 -2.93 14.05
CA LEU A 305 -6.39 -2.91 14.02
C LEU A 305 -5.83 -1.59 14.58
N TYR A 306 -6.39 -0.45 14.17
CA TYR A 306 -6.03 0.87 14.69
C TYR A 306 -6.17 0.94 16.22
N GLN A 307 -7.29 0.43 16.77
CA GLN A 307 -7.54 0.45 18.22
C GLN A 307 -6.51 -0.37 19.00
N HIS A 308 -6.14 -1.54 18.50
CA HIS A 308 -5.08 -2.36 19.09
C HIS A 308 -3.73 -1.64 19.03
N VAL A 309 -3.38 -1.05 17.89
CA VAL A 309 -2.10 -0.34 17.69
C VAL A 309 -1.95 0.83 18.66
N ILE A 310 -2.96 1.69 18.80
CA ILE A 310 -2.87 2.85 19.70
C ILE A 310 -2.91 2.47 21.18
N ALA A 311 -3.43 1.28 21.52
CA ALA A 311 -3.45 0.74 22.89
C ALA A 311 -2.18 -0.08 23.21
N SER A 312 -1.35 -0.40 22.22
CA SER A 312 -0.17 -1.22 22.37
C SER A 312 0.85 -0.63 23.35
N PRO A 313 1.51 -1.47 24.19
CA PRO A 313 2.68 -1.03 24.96
C PRO A 313 3.80 -0.42 24.11
N GLN A 314 3.85 -0.73 22.80
CA GLN A 314 4.85 -0.22 21.86
C GLN A 314 4.36 1.01 21.08
N TRP A 315 3.14 1.52 21.34
CA TRP A 315 2.56 2.66 20.62
C TRP A 315 3.52 3.84 20.50
N ALA A 316 4.19 4.22 21.58
CA ALA A 316 5.14 5.36 21.60
C ALA A 316 6.31 5.21 20.59
N ARG A 317 6.49 4.07 19.97
CA ARG A 317 7.56 3.72 19.03
C ARG A 317 7.05 3.16 17.70
N THR A 318 5.76 3.26 17.44
CA THR A 318 5.11 2.62 16.28
C THR A 318 4.68 3.65 15.25
N ALA A 319 4.80 3.27 13.98
CA ALA A 319 4.12 3.90 12.85
C ALA A 319 3.31 2.83 12.12
N MET A 320 2.02 3.07 11.92
CA MET A 320 1.17 2.28 11.04
C MET A 320 0.94 3.08 9.76
N ILE A 321 1.19 2.46 8.63
CA ILE A 321 0.96 3.00 7.29
C ILE A 321 -0.20 2.25 6.67
N TRP A 322 -1.24 2.98 6.29
CA TRP A 322 -2.41 2.44 5.62
C TRP A 322 -2.47 2.94 4.18
N THR A 323 -2.56 2.03 3.23
CA THR A 323 -2.62 2.33 1.80
C THR A 323 -3.33 1.22 1.03
N TYR A 324 -3.48 1.42 -0.29
CA TYR A 324 -3.99 0.45 -1.24
C TYR A 324 -2.92 0.10 -2.26
N ASP A 325 -2.98 -1.10 -2.82
CA ASP A 325 -2.02 -1.59 -3.80
C ASP A 325 -2.19 -0.90 -5.16
N GLU A 326 -3.45 -0.77 -5.64
CA GLU A 326 -3.77 -0.11 -6.91
C GLU A 326 -5.24 0.33 -6.95
N GLY A 327 -5.67 0.94 -8.06
CA GLY A 327 -6.97 1.62 -8.15
C GLY A 327 -8.17 0.76 -8.50
N GLY A 328 -8.04 -0.57 -8.70
CA GLY A 328 -9.17 -1.46 -9.04
C GLY A 328 -9.87 -1.15 -10.36
N GLY A 329 -9.24 -0.37 -11.24
CA GLY A 329 -9.88 0.15 -12.44
C GLY A 329 -10.93 1.23 -12.18
N PHE A 330 -11.04 1.72 -10.93
CA PHE A 330 -11.83 2.90 -10.60
C PHE A 330 -11.12 4.18 -11.02
N ALA A 331 -11.90 5.18 -11.41
CA ALA A 331 -11.40 6.43 -11.92
C ALA A 331 -10.68 7.26 -10.82
N ASP A 332 -9.67 7.99 -11.26
CA ASP A 332 -9.04 9.07 -10.51
C ASP A 332 -8.83 10.25 -11.45
N HIS A 333 -9.09 11.48 -10.99
CA HIS A 333 -9.01 12.65 -11.85
C HIS A 333 -7.60 13.22 -12.00
N VAL A 334 -6.67 12.80 -11.14
CA VAL A 334 -5.30 13.32 -11.16
C VAL A 334 -4.41 12.39 -11.98
N PRO A 335 -3.85 12.88 -13.11
CA PRO A 335 -2.91 12.08 -13.87
C PRO A 335 -1.67 11.78 -13.03
N PRO A 336 -1.16 10.53 -13.08
CA PRO A 336 0.09 10.21 -12.43
C PRO A 336 1.25 11.01 -13.04
N PRO A 337 2.35 11.22 -12.29
CA PRO A 337 3.59 11.75 -12.88
C PRO A 337 4.01 10.91 -14.09
N ASN A 338 4.54 11.57 -15.11
CA ASN A 338 4.83 10.92 -16.40
C ASN A 338 5.86 9.80 -16.31
N GLN A 339 6.75 9.87 -15.33
CA GLN A 339 7.81 8.86 -15.17
C GLN A 339 8.20 8.72 -13.71
N ALA A 340 8.42 7.47 -13.32
CA ALA A 340 9.19 7.12 -12.13
C ALA A 340 10.55 6.55 -12.57
N CYS A 341 11.51 6.45 -11.66
CA CYS A 341 12.79 5.87 -11.97
C CYS A 341 12.65 4.38 -12.30
N VAL A 342 13.35 3.92 -13.33
CA VAL A 342 13.44 2.50 -13.64
C VAL A 342 14.22 1.82 -12.51
N ALA A 343 13.70 0.72 -11.97
CA ALA A 343 14.30 0.04 -10.83
C ALA A 343 15.72 -0.47 -11.13
N ARG A 344 15.88 -1.17 -12.24
CA ARG A 344 17.16 -1.71 -12.72
C ARG A 344 17.33 -1.39 -14.21
N PRO A 345 17.91 -0.22 -14.55
CA PRO A 345 18.07 0.19 -15.95
C PRO A 345 18.82 -0.83 -16.79
N GLY A 346 18.39 -1.06 -18.01
CA GLY A 346 18.97 -2.04 -18.94
C GLY A 346 18.50 -3.48 -18.71
N THR A 347 17.45 -3.68 -17.95
CA THR A 347 16.81 -4.99 -17.70
C THR A 347 15.36 -5.01 -18.16
N VAL A 348 14.61 -6.06 -17.78
CA VAL A 348 13.17 -6.13 -18.00
C VAL A 348 12.39 -4.99 -17.34
N ASP A 349 12.98 -4.34 -16.34
CA ASP A 349 12.36 -3.24 -15.60
C ASP A 349 12.22 -1.95 -16.45
N ASP A 350 12.93 -1.84 -17.57
CA ASP A 350 12.81 -0.68 -18.48
C ASP A 350 11.37 -0.44 -18.98
N ALA A 351 10.51 -1.45 -18.91
CA ALA A 351 9.10 -1.35 -19.31
C ALA A 351 8.17 -0.85 -18.18
N TYR A 352 8.64 -0.72 -16.93
CA TYR A 352 7.79 -0.53 -15.74
C TYR A 352 8.08 0.78 -14.99
N PHE A 353 8.07 1.89 -15.70
CA PHE A 353 8.33 3.24 -15.18
C PHE A 353 7.05 4.09 -15.02
N GLU A 354 5.92 3.65 -15.56
CA GLU A 354 4.67 4.42 -15.51
C GLU A 354 3.89 4.12 -14.24
N LEU A 355 3.67 5.19 -13.44
CA LEU A 355 2.86 5.09 -12.22
C LEU A 355 1.39 4.83 -12.54
N GLY A 356 0.72 4.08 -11.66
CA GLY A 356 -0.74 3.92 -11.65
C GLY A 356 -1.46 5.16 -11.13
N VAL A 357 -2.76 5.04 -10.89
CA VAL A 357 -3.58 6.11 -10.31
C VAL A 357 -3.22 6.35 -8.84
N ARG A 358 -3.69 7.48 -8.30
CA ARG A 358 -3.56 7.72 -6.85
C ARG A 358 -4.34 6.67 -6.06
N VAL A 359 -3.76 6.30 -4.94
CA VAL A 359 -4.40 5.46 -3.92
C VAL A 359 -4.38 6.18 -2.57
N PRO A 360 -5.32 5.91 -1.64
CA PRO A 360 -5.31 6.48 -0.32
C PRO A 360 -4.03 6.15 0.44
N PHE A 361 -3.55 7.10 1.26
CA PHE A 361 -2.34 6.93 2.04
C PHE A 361 -2.39 7.72 3.35
N VAL A 362 -2.16 7.04 4.47
CA VAL A 362 -2.16 7.65 5.81
C VAL A 362 -1.06 7.06 6.68
N VAL A 363 -0.43 7.92 7.47
CA VAL A 363 0.51 7.52 8.53
C VAL A 363 -0.13 7.79 9.89
N VAL A 364 -0.27 6.74 10.69
CA VAL A 364 -0.74 6.77 12.07
C VAL A 364 0.44 6.52 13.00
N SER A 365 0.83 7.53 13.76
CA SER A 365 1.99 7.45 14.66
C SER A 365 1.88 8.53 15.72
N PRO A 366 2.45 8.37 16.95
CA PRO A 366 2.59 9.47 17.88
C PRO A 366 3.24 10.70 17.27
N TYR A 367 4.11 10.49 16.29
CA TYR A 367 4.90 11.51 15.61
C TYR A 367 4.28 11.98 14.29
N ALA A 368 3.14 11.46 13.87
CA ALA A 368 2.46 11.95 12.67
C ALA A 368 1.99 13.40 12.86
N ARG A 369 2.14 14.23 11.82
CA ARG A 369 1.66 15.62 11.84
C ARG A 369 0.13 15.65 11.74
N PRO A 370 -0.59 16.15 12.74
CA PRO A 370 -2.05 16.11 12.76
C PRO A 370 -2.66 16.84 11.56
N GLY A 371 -3.52 16.16 10.81
CA GLY A 371 -4.27 16.73 9.68
C GLY A 371 -3.41 17.25 8.54
N LEU A 372 -2.11 16.90 8.49
CA LEU A 372 -1.26 17.26 7.36
C LEU A 372 -1.68 16.45 6.12
N VAL A 373 -1.80 17.12 5.00
CA VAL A 373 -1.88 16.50 3.67
C VAL A 373 -0.59 16.80 2.93
N SER A 374 0.22 15.78 2.68
CA SER A 374 1.43 15.90 1.86
C SER A 374 1.06 15.94 0.38
N HIS A 375 1.68 16.89 -0.35
CA HIS A 375 1.57 17.03 -1.80
C HIS A 375 2.82 16.54 -2.53
N VAL A 376 3.73 15.88 -1.82
CA VAL A 376 4.94 15.30 -2.40
C VAL A 376 4.56 14.08 -3.23
N PRO A 377 4.88 14.05 -4.55
CA PRO A 377 4.64 12.87 -5.35
C PRO A 377 5.45 11.68 -4.84
N GLN A 378 4.77 10.58 -4.57
CA GLN A 378 5.35 9.38 -4.01
C GLN A 378 4.58 8.14 -4.45
N GLU A 379 5.16 6.97 -4.25
CA GLU A 379 4.56 5.67 -4.57
C GLU A 379 5.02 4.61 -3.56
N HIS A 380 4.68 3.34 -3.73
CA HIS A 380 4.91 2.32 -2.68
C HIS A 380 6.37 2.20 -2.24
N THR A 381 7.34 2.44 -3.12
CA THR A 381 8.76 2.39 -2.72
C THR A 381 9.16 3.51 -1.75
N ALA A 382 8.32 4.54 -1.57
CA ALA A 382 8.51 5.52 -0.50
C ALA A 382 8.36 4.89 0.89
N VAL A 383 7.51 3.86 1.04
CA VAL A 383 7.39 3.07 2.27
C VAL A 383 8.66 2.25 2.50
N THR A 384 9.15 1.60 1.46
CA THR A 384 10.43 0.86 1.48
C THR A 384 11.56 1.81 1.89
N ARG A 385 11.65 2.99 1.23
CA ARG A 385 12.68 4.00 1.53
C ARG A 385 12.58 4.56 2.95
N PHE A 386 11.38 4.72 3.48
CA PHE A 386 11.18 5.10 4.89
C PHE A 386 11.76 4.04 5.83
N ILE A 387 11.44 2.77 5.63
CA ILE A 387 11.96 1.65 6.42
C ILE A 387 13.49 1.60 6.34
N GLU A 388 14.04 1.68 5.14
CA GLU A 388 15.48 1.73 4.92
C GLU A 388 16.14 2.90 5.67
N THR A 389 15.54 4.07 5.60
CA THR A 389 16.05 5.27 6.25
C THR A 389 16.12 5.11 7.77
N ILE A 390 15.02 4.72 8.42
CA ILE A 390 14.96 4.66 9.88
C ILE A 390 15.81 3.52 10.48
N PHE A 391 16.04 2.46 9.69
CA PHE A 391 16.86 1.32 10.11
C PHE A 391 18.29 1.35 9.56
N GLY A 392 18.62 2.33 8.71
CA GLY A 392 19.96 2.48 8.14
C GLY A 392 20.29 1.43 7.10
N LEU A 393 19.30 0.94 6.36
CA LEU A 393 19.47 -0.03 5.28
C LEU A 393 19.82 0.70 3.97
N PRO A 394 20.62 0.08 3.09
CA PRO A 394 20.84 0.61 1.76
C PRO A 394 19.64 0.37 0.85
N ALA A 395 19.49 1.18 -0.18
CA ALA A 395 18.44 1.02 -1.19
C ALA A 395 18.62 -0.29 -1.98
N LEU A 396 17.51 -0.96 -2.29
CA LEU A 396 17.49 -2.21 -3.04
C LEU A 396 17.75 -1.99 -4.53
N THR A 397 17.17 -0.94 -5.09
CA THR A 397 17.22 -0.62 -6.54
C THR A 397 17.40 0.88 -6.77
N ALA A 398 17.43 1.30 -8.00
CA ALA A 398 17.40 2.72 -8.32
C ALA A 398 16.01 3.35 -8.05
N ARG A 399 14.93 2.55 -7.97
CA ARG A 399 13.57 3.05 -7.74
C ARG A 399 13.42 3.63 -6.34
N ASP A 400 13.71 2.83 -5.31
CA ASP A 400 13.65 3.24 -3.91
C ASP A 400 14.77 4.22 -3.55
N ALA A 401 15.97 4.09 -4.14
CA ALA A 401 17.05 5.07 -3.96
C ALA A 401 16.64 6.49 -4.32
N ASN A 402 15.72 6.65 -5.29
CA ASN A 402 15.23 7.95 -5.74
C ASN A 402 13.81 8.29 -5.21
N SER A 403 13.24 7.46 -4.35
CA SER A 403 11.96 7.74 -3.68
C SER A 403 12.13 8.71 -2.50
N PRO A 404 11.12 9.56 -2.19
CA PRO A 404 11.07 10.26 -0.91
C PRO A 404 10.87 9.24 0.23
N ALA A 405 11.25 9.61 1.46
CA ALA A 405 11.20 8.71 2.62
C ALA A 405 10.10 9.08 3.62
N LEU A 406 9.00 9.69 3.20
CA LEU A 406 7.84 10.04 4.04
C LEU A 406 8.15 10.93 5.26
N LEU A 407 9.36 11.47 5.37
CA LEU A 407 9.79 12.20 6.58
C LEU A 407 9.03 13.52 6.79
N ASP A 408 8.47 14.09 5.71
CA ASP A 408 7.59 15.26 5.75
C ASP A 408 6.27 15.04 6.51
N LEU A 409 5.84 13.78 6.65
CA LEU A 409 4.63 13.38 7.36
C LEU A 409 4.82 13.37 8.90
N PHE A 410 6.05 13.51 9.39
CA PHE A 410 6.37 13.35 10.80
C PHE A 410 6.85 14.64 11.45
N ASP A 411 6.56 14.77 12.77
CA ASP A 411 7.09 15.76 13.68
C ASP A 411 7.76 15.05 14.87
N PHE A 412 9.08 15.07 14.91
CA PHE A 412 9.88 14.44 15.95
C PHE A 412 10.21 15.43 17.11
N SER A 413 9.29 16.31 17.44
CA SER A 413 9.41 17.22 18.60
C SER A 413 9.40 16.45 19.92
N CYS A 414 9.83 17.14 21.02
CA CYS A 414 9.88 16.54 22.35
C CYS A 414 8.52 16.12 22.91
N ALA A 415 7.46 16.74 22.44
CA ALA A 415 6.08 16.37 22.75
C ALA A 415 5.43 15.83 21.47
N PRO A 416 5.43 14.51 21.26
CA PRO A 416 4.82 13.94 20.06
C PRO A 416 3.36 14.39 19.93
N PRO A 417 2.95 14.97 18.79
CA PRO A 417 1.67 15.66 18.68
C PRO A 417 0.47 14.71 18.81
N MET A 418 0.65 13.43 18.50
CA MET A 418 -0.41 12.41 18.49
C MET A 418 -0.17 11.28 19.50
N LEU A 419 0.65 11.52 20.55
CA LEU A 419 0.91 10.50 21.58
C LEU A 419 -0.37 10.05 22.28
N VAL A 420 -1.31 10.98 22.47
CA VAL A 420 -2.68 10.69 22.92
C VAL A 420 -3.59 10.85 21.68
N PRO A 421 -4.00 9.74 21.05
CA PRO A 421 -4.82 9.80 19.85
C PRO A 421 -6.19 10.42 20.13
N PRO A 422 -6.75 11.20 19.19
CA PRO A 422 -8.14 11.66 19.33
C PRO A 422 -9.12 10.49 19.22
N PRO A 423 -10.32 10.61 19.80
CA PRO A 423 -11.33 9.57 19.74
C PRO A 423 -11.77 9.32 18.29
N ALA A 424 -11.71 8.06 17.87
CA ALA A 424 -12.16 7.64 16.55
C ALA A 424 -13.67 7.42 16.52
N PRO A 425 -14.35 7.72 15.38
CA PRO A 425 -15.75 7.37 15.19
C PRO A 425 -15.91 5.84 15.08
N GLU A 426 -17.16 5.38 15.16
CA GLU A 426 -17.49 4.01 14.76
C GLU A 426 -17.32 3.85 13.25
N ALA A 427 -17.03 2.63 12.82
CA ALA A 427 -17.08 2.25 11.41
C ALA A 427 -18.53 2.17 10.94
N GLY A 428 -18.73 2.20 9.63
CA GLY A 428 -20.02 1.91 9.02
C GLY A 428 -20.54 0.53 9.44
N THR A 429 -21.84 0.39 9.54
CA THR A 429 -22.48 -0.84 10.06
C THR A 429 -22.84 -1.85 8.98
N GLY A 430 -22.23 -1.78 7.83
CA GLY A 430 -22.37 -2.54 6.61
C GLY A 430 -23.19 -3.82 6.59
N GLY A 431 -23.76 -4.07 5.48
CA GLY A 431 -24.43 -5.30 5.13
C GLY A 431 -24.73 -5.30 3.64
N CYS A 432 -24.06 -6.20 2.91
CA CYS A 432 -24.49 -6.52 1.56
C CYS A 432 -25.59 -7.58 1.66
N ASP A 433 -26.84 -7.21 1.38
CA ASP A 433 -27.98 -8.13 1.23
C ASP A 433 -27.85 -8.99 -0.05
#